data_c9691b1e0b1c4e2bf812526df0c8fd32
#
_entry.id   c9691b1e0b1c4e2bf812526df0c8fd32
#
_cell.length_a   1.000
_cell.length_b   1.000
_cell.length_c   1.000
_cell.angle_alpha   90.00
_cell.angle_beta   90.00
_cell.angle_gamma   90.00
#
_symmetry.space_group_name_H-M   'P 1'
#
loop_
_entity.id
_entity.type
_entity.pdbx_description
1 polymer ?
#
loop_
_entity_poly.entity_id
_entity_poly.type
_entity_poly.pdbx_seq_one_letter_code
_entity_poly.pdbx_strand_id
1 'polypeptide(L)'
;RPKFHLYKPNIALLSGIAWDHINVFPTYENYVEQFSIFVDSIVKGGSINYNEEDPEVKRVVEASENTIRKIAYQTPEYTVENGQTLLETPEGELPIEVFGKHNLNNLAGAKWICQHMGIDEDDFYEAISTFKGASKRLEKIAESKNSVAYKDFAHSPSKVEATTNAVKEQYENRTLVACLELHTYSSLNAEFLKEYNGALDAADVAVVFYSPHAVEIKKLEEVTHQQIANAFQREDLIIYTNPDNFKDFLFSQNFDEKALLLMSSGNYGGLDFEAVKKLIR
;
A
#
# COMPACT_ATOMS: atom_id res chain seq x y z
N ARG A 1 4.27 2.48 24.22
CA ARG A 1 3.52 1.31 23.76
C ARG A 1 2.51 1.69 22.68
N PRO A 2 2.15 0.79 21.76
CA PRO A 2 1.11 1.01 20.76
C PRO A 2 -0.25 1.32 21.39
N LYS A 3 -1.04 2.19 20.75
CA LYS A 3 -2.37 2.57 21.25
C LYS A 3 -3.35 1.39 21.25
N PHE A 4 -3.21 0.48 20.29
CA PHE A 4 -4.12 -0.68 20.15
C PHE A 4 -4.04 -1.66 21.31
N HIS A 5 -2.97 -1.68 22.12
CA HIS A 5 -2.91 -2.45 23.37
C HIS A 5 -3.93 -2.01 24.43
N LEU A 6 -4.53 -0.83 24.26
CA LEU A 6 -5.49 -0.27 25.20
C LEU A 6 -6.94 -0.56 24.85
N TYR A 7 -7.22 -1.09 23.65
CA TYR A 7 -8.58 -1.16 23.14
C TYR A 7 -9.41 -2.31 23.68
N LYS A 8 -8.81 -3.43 24.04
CA LYS A 8 -9.51 -4.63 24.49
C LYS A 8 -10.75 -4.94 23.63
N PRO A 9 -10.58 -5.19 22.34
CA PRO A 9 -11.71 -5.31 21.42
C PRO A 9 -12.51 -6.59 21.67
N ASN A 10 -13.81 -6.57 21.37
CA ASN A 10 -14.65 -7.76 21.29
C ASN A 10 -14.49 -8.44 19.91
N ILE A 11 -14.36 -7.63 18.87
CA ILE A 11 -14.16 -8.05 17.49
C ILE A 11 -12.92 -7.30 16.96
N ALA A 12 -11.98 -8.04 16.41
CA ALA A 12 -10.76 -7.49 15.83
C ALA A 12 -10.59 -7.94 14.38
N LEU A 13 -9.87 -7.13 13.60
CA LEU A 13 -9.38 -7.46 12.27
C LEU A 13 -7.86 -7.26 12.24
N LEU A 14 -7.12 -8.26 11.76
CA LEU A 14 -5.69 -8.17 11.51
C LEU A 14 -5.40 -8.51 10.05
N SER A 15 -5.12 -7.50 9.25
CA SER A 15 -4.97 -7.62 7.79
C SER A 15 -3.53 -7.77 7.32
N GLY A 16 -2.53 -7.43 8.14
CA GLY A 16 -1.13 -7.56 7.75
C GLY A 16 -0.17 -7.18 8.87
N ILE A 17 1.03 -7.79 8.86
CA ILE A 17 2.16 -7.47 9.72
C ILE A 17 3.37 -7.24 8.82
N ALA A 18 3.62 -5.99 8.46
CA ALA A 18 4.78 -5.61 7.66
C ALA A 18 5.57 -4.50 8.39
N TRP A 19 6.88 -4.73 8.53
CA TRP A 19 7.74 -3.86 9.35
C TRP A 19 7.72 -2.42 8.87
N ASP A 20 7.46 -1.49 9.79
CA ASP A 20 7.46 -0.05 9.59
C ASP A 20 7.77 0.64 10.93
N HIS A 21 7.97 1.98 10.91
CA HIS A 21 8.19 2.77 12.11
C HIS A 21 9.41 2.32 12.95
N ILE A 22 10.56 2.10 12.31
CA ILE A 22 11.78 1.62 12.96
C ILE A 22 12.29 2.52 14.09
N ASN A 23 11.92 3.81 14.07
CA ASN A 23 12.21 4.74 15.17
C ASN A 23 11.44 4.41 16.46
N VAL A 24 10.38 3.61 16.38
CA VAL A 24 9.57 3.14 17.52
C VAL A 24 9.79 1.66 17.78
N PHE A 25 9.94 0.88 16.72
CA PHE A 25 10.14 -0.57 16.73
C PHE A 25 11.45 -0.90 16.00
N PRO A 26 12.59 -0.85 16.71
CA PRO A 26 13.91 -0.91 16.07
C PRO A 26 14.24 -2.30 15.49
N THR A 27 13.52 -3.35 15.87
CA THR A 27 13.67 -4.69 15.29
C THR A 27 12.33 -5.25 14.82
N TYR A 28 12.37 -6.16 13.84
CA TYR A 28 11.19 -6.84 13.35
C TYR A 28 10.50 -7.67 14.44
N GLU A 29 11.26 -8.36 15.27
CA GLU A 29 10.75 -9.17 16.38
C GLU A 29 9.98 -8.31 17.39
N ASN A 30 10.52 -7.13 17.73
CA ASN A 30 9.84 -6.19 18.61
C ASN A 30 8.54 -5.67 17.98
N TYR A 31 8.52 -5.44 16.67
CA TYR A 31 7.31 -5.04 15.94
C TYR A 31 6.25 -6.13 15.98
N VAL A 32 6.61 -7.37 15.67
CA VAL A 32 5.69 -8.54 15.67
C VAL A 32 5.13 -8.82 17.07
N GLU A 33 5.95 -8.71 18.12
CA GLU A 33 5.52 -8.87 19.51
C GLU A 33 4.32 -7.99 19.86
N GLN A 34 4.24 -6.76 19.29
CA GLN A 34 3.13 -5.86 19.58
C GLN A 34 1.79 -6.44 19.10
N PHE A 35 1.79 -7.17 18.00
CA PHE A 35 0.58 -7.83 17.50
C PHE A 35 0.20 -9.05 18.32
N SER A 36 1.17 -9.82 18.84
CA SER A 36 0.90 -10.90 19.79
C SER A 36 0.19 -10.35 21.04
N ILE A 37 0.71 -9.26 21.61
CA ILE A 37 0.09 -8.58 22.76
C ILE A 37 -1.32 -8.09 22.41
N PHE A 38 -1.53 -7.59 21.18
CA PHE A 38 -2.85 -7.16 20.73
C PHE A 38 -3.85 -8.32 20.67
N VAL A 39 -3.47 -9.45 20.10
CA VAL A 39 -4.34 -10.63 20.02
C VAL A 39 -4.71 -11.12 21.41
N ASP A 40 -3.75 -11.14 22.34
CA ASP A 40 -3.98 -11.53 23.73
C ASP A 40 -4.84 -10.51 24.51
N SER A 41 -4.93 -9.26 24.04
CA SER A 41 -5.77 -8.21 24.64
C SER A 41 -7.25 -8.30 24.25
N ILE A 42 -7.61 -9.11 23.25
CA ILE A 42 -9.00 -9.33 22.85
C ILE A 42 -9.75 -9.99 24.01
N VAL A 43 -10.95 -9.49 24.31
CA VAL A 43 -11.73 -10.02 25.43
C VAL A 43 -12.06 -11.50 25.23
N LYS A 44 -12.10 -12.28 26.32
CA LYS A 44 -12.47 -13.71 26.29
C LYS A 44 -13.85 -13.87 25.69
N GLY A 45 -13.99 -14.81 24.76
CA GLY A 45 -15.24 -15.03 24.00
C GLY A 45 -15.42 -14.08 22.81
N GLY A 46 -14.48 -13.14 22.60
CA GLY A 46 -14.44 -12.31 21.42
C GLY A 46 -13.98 -13.05 20.16
N SER A 47 -13.72 -12.31 19.11
CA SER A 47 -13.26 -12.88 17.83
C SER A 47 -12.20 -12.01 17.15
N ILE A 48 -11.37 -12.67 16.35
CA ILE A 48 -10.46 -12.03 15.41
C ILE A 48 -10.67 -12.59 14.01
N ASN A 49 -10.85 -11.69 13.04
CA ASN A 49 -10.76 -12.02 11.63
C ASN A 49 -9.33 -11.72 11.20
N TYR A 50 -8.67 -12.64 10.50
CA TYR A 50 -7.27 -12.46 10.16
C TYR A 50 -6.96 -12.94 8.76
N ASN A 51 -6.09 -12.19 8.09
CA ASN A 51 -5.58 -12.53 6.77
C ASN A 51 -4.62 -13.72 6.88
N GLU A 52 -5.04 -14.90 6.41
CA GLU A 52 -4.18 -16.08 6.44
C GLU A 52 -3.16 -16.16 5.30
N GLU A 53 -3.27 -15.28 4.31
CA GLU A 53 -2.27 -15.16 3.24
C GLU A 53 -1.00 -14.40 3.70
N ASP A 54 -1.07 -13.65 4.82
CA ASP A 54 0.10 -13.10 5.49
C ASP A 54 0.63 -14.13 6.50
N PRO A 55 1.81 -14.74 6.25
CA PRO A 55 2.34 -15.81 7.11
C PRO A 55 2.59 -15.37 8.55
N GLU A 56 2.96 -14.08 8.74
CA GLU A 56 3.25 -13.56 10.07
C GLU A 56 1.95 -13.30 10.86
N VAL A 57 0.92 -12.78 10.19
CA VAL A 57 -0.43 -12.67 10.77
C VAL A 57 -0.94 -14.04 11.21
N LYS A 58 -0.88 -15.02 10.31
CA LYS A 58 -1.31 -16.40 10.59
C LYS A 58 -0.57 -16.96 11.80
N ARG A 59 0.76 -16.87 11.80
CA ARG A 59 1.61 -17.35 12.88
C ARG A 59 1.25 -16.71 14.23
N VAL A 60 1.10 -15.39 14.27
CA VAL A 60 0.78 -14.65 15.50
C VAL A 60 -0.60 -15.02 16.05
N VAL A 61 -1.60 -15.09 15.19
CA VAL A 61 -2.98 -15.39 15.60
C VAL A 61 -3.10 -16.83 16.04
N GLU A 62 -2.54 -17.79 15.29
CA GLU A 62 -2.67 -19.22 15.60
C GLU A 62 -1.89 -19.60 16.86
N ALA A 63 -0.76 -18.96 17.14
CA ALA A 63 0.04 -19.20 18.34
C ALA A 63 -0.58 -18.66 19.64
N SER A 64 -1.53 -17.72 19.57
CA SER A 64 -2.18 -17.18 20.78
C SER A 64 -3.04 -18.24 21.47
N GLU A 65 -2.89 -18.35 22.79
CA GLU A 65 -3.72 -19.22 23.66
C GLU A 65 -4.99 -18.52 24.18
N ASN A 66 -5.25 -17.27 23.74
CA ASN A 66 -6.43 -16.53 24.16
C ASN A 66 -7.72 -17.26 23.72
N THR A 67 -8.71 -17.34 24.60
CA THR A 67 -9.99 -18.02 24.35
C THR A 67 -10.92 -17.15 23.51
N ILE A 68 -10.61 -17.03 22.20
CA ILE A 68 -11.31 -16.23 21.20
C ILE A 68 -11.63 -17.08 19.97
N ARG A 69 -12.60 -16.64 19.16
CA ARG A 69 -12.83 -17.23 17.83
C ARG A 69 -11.81 -16.66 16.85
N LYS A 70 -11.07 -17.53 16.17
CA LYS A 70 -10.11 -17.18 15.12
C LYS A 70 -10.74 -17.51 13.76
N ILE A 71 -10.96 -16.50 12.93
CA ILE A 71 -11.66 -16.62 11.65
C ILE A 71 -10.68 -16.15 10.56
N ALA A 72 -10.15 -17.13 9.83
CA ALA A 72 -9.27 -16.86 8.70
C ALA A 72 -10.07 -16.31 7.50
N TYR A 73 -9.46 -15.40 6.74
CA TYR A 73 -9.97 -14.99 5.45
C TYR A 73 -8.83 -14.84 4.44
N GLN A 74 -9.19 -14.89 3.18
CA GLN A 74 -8.30 -14.75 2.04
C GLN A 74 -8.77 -13.61 1.13
N THR A 75 -7.93 -13.23 0.18
CA THR A 75 -8.32 -12.36 -0.93
C THR A 75 -9.43 -13.07 -1.73
N PRO A 76 -10.55 -12.41 -2.03
CA PRO A 76 -11.59 -13.00 -2.84
C PRO A 76 -11.11 -13.21 -4.29
N GLU A 77 -11.69 -14.16 -4.99
CA GLU A 77 -11.44 -14.37 -6.41
C GLU A 77 -11.88 -13.14 -7.22
N TYR A 78 -11.07 -12.77 -8.19
CA TYR A 78 -11.35 -11.63 -9.09
C TYR A 78 -10.64 -11.78 -10.43
N THR A 79 -11.11 -11.03 -11.41
CA THR A 79 -10.44 -10.84 -12.70
C THR A 79 -10.25 -9.37 -13.00
N VAL A 80 -9.32 -9.06 -13.90
CA VAL A 80 -9.12 -7.69 -14.40
C VAL A 80 -9.34 -7.69 -15.91
N GLU A 81 -10.34 -6.96 -16.37
CA GLU A 81 -10.68 -6.84 -17.77
C GLU A 81 -10.72 -5.38 -18.20
N ASN A 82 -9.89 -5.00 -19.16
CA ASN A 82 -9.84 -3.64 -19.73
C ASN A 82 -9.71 -2.51 -18.70
N GLY A 83 -8.95 -2.74 -17.63
CA GLY A 83 -8.77 -1.77 -16.53
C GLY A 83 -9.93 -1.72 -15.53
N GLN A 84 -10.85 -2.69 -15.58
CA GLN A 84 -11.93 -2.87 -14.61
C GLN A 84 -11.69 -4.14 -13.80
N THR A 85 -11.75 -4.04 -12.49
CA THR A 85 -11.74 -5.20 -11.58
C THR A 85 -13.15 -5.76 -11.45
N LEU A 86 -13.28 -7.06 -11.67
CA LEU A 86 -14.51 -7.82 -11.52
C LEU A 86 -14.34 -8.77 -10.34
N LEU A 87 -15.10 -8.55 -9.28
CA LEU A 87 -15.09 -9.38 -8.08
C LEU A 87 -16.05 -10.56 -8.28
N GLU A 88 -15.58 -11.78 -8.02
CA GLU A 88 -16.42 -12.98 -8.00
C GLU A 88 -17.33 -12.96 -6.76
N THR A 89 -18.63 -13.04 -6.97
CA THR A 89 -19.63 -13.10 -5.89
C THR A 89 -20.57 -14.30 -6.13
N PRO A 90 -21.36 -14.74 -5.13
CA PRO A 90 -22.36 -15.79 -5.33
C PRO A 90 -23.40 -15.48 -6.42
N GLU A 91 -23.63 -14.20 -6.72
CA GLU A 91 -24.56 -13.74 -7.75
C GLU A 91 -23.89 -13.52 -9.12
N GLY A 92 -22.58 -13.70 -9.22
CA GLY A 92 -21.77 -13.50 -10.42
C GLY A 92 -20.72 -12.41 -10.25
N GLU A 93 -20.17 -11.95 -11.38
CA GLU A 93 -19.13 -10.93 -11.40
C GLU A 93 -19.67 -9.54 -11.05
N LEU A 94 -19.06 -8.90 -10.08
CA LEU A 94 -19.39 -7.55 -9.62
C LEU A 94 -18.28 -6.56 -10.03
N PRO A 95 -18.54 -5.61 -10.94
CA PRO A 95 -17.59 -4.54 -11.22
C PRO A 95 -17.39 -3.63 -10.01
N ILE A 96 -16.15 -3.38 -9.63
CA ILE A 96 -15.78 -2.51 -8.51
C ILE A 96 -14.71 -1.50 -8.92
N GLU A 97 -14.73 -0.33 -8.26
CA GLU A 97 -13.75 0.75 -8.50
C GLU A 97 -12.42 0.52 -7.77
N VAL A 98 -12.45 -0.26 -6.69
CA VAL A 98 -11.28 -0.60 -5.88
C VAL A 98 -10.55 -1.77 -6.54
N PHE A 99 -9.23 -1.70 -6.64
CA PHE A 99 -8.44 -2.72 -7.29
C PHE A 99 -7.12 -3.03 -6.56
N GLY A 100 -6.47 -4.11 -7.00
CA GLY A 100 -5.22 -4.62 -6.46
C GLY A 100 -5.43 -5.56 -5.26
N LYS A 101 -4.68 -6.65 -5.26
CA LYS A 101 -4.81 -7.75 -4.29
C LYS A 101 -4.89 -7.26 -2.84
N HIS A 102 -4.04 -6.30 -2.44
CA HIS A 102 -4.04 -5.78 -1.07
C HIS A 102 -5.33 -5.05 -0.68
N ASN A 103 -5.96 -4.33 -1.62
CA ASN A 103 -7.24 -3.67 -1.39
C ASN A 103 -8.40 -4.68 -1.36
N LEU A 104 -8.36 -5.70 -2.20
CA LEU A 104 -9.37 -6.77 -2.21
C LEU A 104 -9.27 -7.63 -0.93
N ASN A 105 -8.07 -7.87 -0.43
CA ASN A 105 -7.87 -8.48 0.87
C ASN A 105 -8.45 -7.62 2.01
N ASN A 106 -8.24 -6.31 1.98
CA ASN A 106 -8.86 -5.39 2.93
C ASN A 106 -10.39 -5.37 2.82
N LEU A 107 -10.93 -5.47 1.59
CA LEU A 107 -12.36 -5.58 1.32
C LEU A 107 -12.95 -6.85 1.96
N ALA A 108 -12.28 -8.00 1.81
CA ALA A 108 -12.70 -9.25 2.44
C ALA A 108 -12.73 -9.13 3.98
N GLY A 109 -11.68 -8.54 4.56
CA GLY A 109 -11.65 -8.26 5.99
C GLY A 109 -12.78 -7.34 6.46
N ALA A 110 -13.06 -6.28 5.68
CA ALA A 110 -14.16 -5.35 5.96
C ALA A 110 -15.53 -6.05 5.87
N LYS A 111 -15.74 -6.95 4.88
CA LYS A 111 -16.95 -7.76 4.77
C LYS A 111 -17.21 -8.55 6.05
N TRP A 112 -16.20 -9.25 6.58
CA TRP A 112 -16.34 -9.98 7.83
C TRP A 112 -16.73 -9.09 9.03
N ILE A 113 -16.14 -7.89 9.14
CA ILE A 113 -16.51 -6.95 10.21
C ILE A 113 -17.96 -6.47 10.04
N CYS A 114 -18.37 -6.15 8.81
CA CYS A 114 -19.75 -5.75 8.52
C CYS A 114 -20.76 -6.85 8.88
N GLN A 115 -20.47 -8.12 8.55
CA GLN A 115 -21.31 -9.26 8.92
C GLN A 115 -21.41 -9.45 10.44
N HIS A 116 -20.33 -9.23 11.19
CA HIS A 116 -20.40 -9.21 12.66
C HIS A 116 -21.29 -8.10 13.21
N MET A 117 -21.48 -7.02 12.44
CA MET A 117 -22.38 -5.91 12.78
C MET A 117 -23.81 -6.11 12.30
N GLY A 118 -24.10 -7.25 11.64
CA GLY A 118 -25.45 -7.58 11.17
C GLY A 118 -25.78 -7.07 9.77
N ILE A 119 -24.77 -6.61 9.01
CA ILE A 119 -24.92 -6.28 7.59
C ILE A 119 -24.79 -7.59 6.81
N ASP A 120 -25.75 -7.92 5.98
CA ASP A 120 -25.71 -9.11 5.16
C ASP A 120 -24.76 -8.94 3.95
N GLU A 121 -24.58 -10.02 3.22
CA GLU A 121 -23.60 -10.06 2.14
C GLU A 121 -24.07 -9.22 0.94
N ASP A 122 -25.35 -9.23 0.64
CA ASP A 122 -25.93 -8.51 -0.48
C ASP A 122 -25.84 -7.00 -0.27
N ASP A 123 -26.24 -6.51 0.91
CA ASP A 123 -26.09 -5.10 1.33
C ASP A 123 -24.61 -4.65 1.27
N PHE A 124 -23.69 -5.53 1.66
CA PHE A 124 -22.25 -5.24 1.57
C PHE A 124 -21.82 -5.07 0.11
N TYR A 125 -22.20 -5.99 -0.78
CA TYR A 125 -21.83 -5.92 -2.19
C TYR A 125 -22.49 -4.76 -2.92
N GLU A 126 -23.73 -4.42 -2.60
CA GLU A 126 -24.37 -3.22 -3.11
C GLU A 126 -23.58 -1.95 -2.72
N ALA A 127 -23.19 -1.83 -1.47
CA ALA A 127 -22.41 -0.68 -0.99
C ALA A 127 -21.02 -0.60 -1.62
N ILE A 128 -20.30 -1.73 -1.72
CA ILE A 128 -18.93 -1.75 -2.24
C ILE A 128 -18.85 -1.49 -3.73
N SER A 129 -19.89 -1.82 -4.52
CA SER A 129 -19.96 -1.57 -5.95
C SER A 129 -19.82 -0.08 -6.31
N THR A 130 -20.24 0.80 -5.40
CA THR A 130 -20.19 2.26 -5.57
C THR A 130 -19.03 2.93 -4.85
N PHE A 131 -18.23 2.17 -4.08
CA PHE A 131 -17.13 2.69 -3.28
C PHE A 131 -15.91 2.99 -4.14
N LYS A 132 -15.52 4.27 -4.20
CA LYS A 132 -14.41 4.76 -5.04
C LYS A 132 -13.04 4.72 -4.38
N GLY A 133 -12.91 4.06 -3.25
CA GLY A 133 -11.67 4.04 -2.46
C GLY A 133 -11.57 5.20 -1.47
N ALA A 134 -10.51 5.18 -0.67
CA ALA A 134 -10.20 6.23 0.30
C ALA A 134 -9.23 7.25 -0.31
N SER A 135 -9.29 8.50 0.14
CA SER A 135 -8.34 9.54 -0.29
C SER A 135 -6.89 9.10 -0.04
N LYS A 136 -6.02 9.37 -0.99
CA LYS A 136 -4.61 8.96 -0.99
C LYS A 136 -4.40 7.44 -0.86
N ARG A 137 -5.35 6.62 -1.33
CA ARG A 137 -5.23 5.15 -1.43
C ARG A 137 -5.62 4.75 -2.84
N LEU A 138 -4.62 4.60 -3.72
CA LEU A 138 -4.80 4.46 -5.16
C LEU A 138 -5.86 5.44 -5.70
N GLU A 139 -5.78 6.69 -5.22
CA GLU A 139 -6.70 7.75 -5.61
C GLU A 139 -6.43 8.16 -7.06
N LYS A 140 -7.42 7.94 -7.93
CA LYS A 140 -7.33 8.35 -9.34
C LYS A 140 -7.28 9.88 -9.44
N ILE A 141 -6.19 10.43 -9.96
CA ILE A 141 -6.01 11.88 -10.15
C ILE A 141 -6.65 12.33 -11.45
N ALA A 142 -6.40 11.57 -12.52
CA ALA A 142 -6.91 11.83 -13.85
C ALA A 142 -6.93 10.55 -14.69
N GLU A 143 -7.77 10.51 -15.70
CA GLU A 143 -7.88 9.42 -16.65
C GLU A 143 -8.26 9.96 -18.03
N SER A 144 -7.71 9.37 -19.06
CA SER A 144 -8.09 9.53 -20.46
C SER A 144 -8.27 8.17 -21.10
N LYS A 145 -8.56 8.12 -22.40
CA LYS A 145 -8.73 6.85 -23.09
C LYS A 145 -7.53 5.90 -22.95
N ASN A 146 -6.31 6.46 -23.02
CA ASN A 146 -5.07 5.67 -23.10
C ASN A 146 -4.18 5.85 -21.87
N SER A 147 -4.50 6.77 -20.96
CA SER A 147 -3.60 7.13 -19.86
C SER A 147 -4.36 7.30 -18.56
N VAL A 148 -3.66 7.08 -17.45
CA VAL A 148 -4.22 7.25 -16.10
C VAL A 148 -3.14 7.72 -15.14
N ALA A 149 -3.53 8.47 -14.12
CA ALA A 149 -2.63 8.85 -13.04
C ALA A 149 -3.28 8.58 -11.68
N TYR A 150 -2.49 7.97 -10.81
CA TYR A 150 -2.85 7.68 -9.42
C TYR A 150 -1.90 8.36 -8.45
N LYS A 151 -2.42 8.71 -7.27
CA LYS A 151 -1.60 9.01 -6.10
C LYS A 151 -1.92 8.06 -4.97
N ASP A 152 -0.88 7.67 -4.23
CA ASP A 152 -1.00 6.79 -3.08
C ASP A 152 -0.12 7.25 -1.93
N PHE A 153 -0.51 6.90 -0.72
CA PHE A 153 0.26 7.18 0.50
C PHE A 153 1.32 6.10 0.79
N ALA A 154 1.47 5.10 -0.08
CA ALA A 154 2.47 4.06 0.06
C ALA A 154 3.86 4.67 0.20
N HIS A 155 4.57 4.28 1.24
CA HIS A 155 5.91 4.77 1.56
C HIS A 155 6.77 3.72 2.29
N SER A 156 6.20 2.63 2.78
CA SER A 156 6.94 1.49 3.31
C SER A 156 7.10 0.40 2.24
N PRO A 157 8.14 -0.44 2.31
CA PRO A 157 8.50 -1.38 1.25
C PRO A 157 7.34 -2.23 0.74
N SER A 158 6.67 -2.95 1.64
CA SER A 158 5.54 -3.83 1.29
C SER A 158 4.34 -3.09 0.67
N LYS A 159 4.07 -1.84 1.09
CA LYS A 159 3.00 -1.03 0.51
C LYS A 159 3.37 -0.52 -0.88
N VAL A 160 4.64 -0.13 -1.08
CA VAL A 160 5.16 0.30 -2.38
C VAL A 160 5.06 -0.86 -3.37
N GLU A 161 5.52 -2.05 -2.99
CA GLU A 161 5.43 -3.26 -3.79
C GLU A 161 3.97 -3.59 -4.16
N ALA A 162 3.09 -3.68 -3.15
CA ALA A 162 1.68 -4.01 -3.36
C ALA A 162 0.97 -3.01 -4.27
N THR A 163 1.25 -1.71 -4.11
CA THR A 163 0.63 -0.64 -4.92
C THR A 163 1.18 -0.64 -6.35
N THR A 164 2.49 -0.87 -6.53
CA THR A 164 3.12 -0.95 -7.87
C THR A 164 2.57 -2.15 -8.64
N ASN A 165 2.51 -3.32 -8.00
CA ASN A 165 1.94 -4.54 -8.59
C ASN A 165 0.47 -4.33 -8.97
N ALA A 166 -0.32 -3.70 -8.09
CA ALA A 166 -1.74 -3.45 -8.34
C ALA A 166 -1.98 -2.59 -9.60
N VAL A 167 -1.22 -1.50 -9.77
CA VAL A 167 -1.39 -0.65 -10.95
C VAL A 167 -0.89 -1.35 -12.21
N LYS A 168 0.17 -2.16 -12.13
CA LYS A 168 0.65 -2.92 -13.29
C LYS A 168 -0.35 -3.99 -13.70
N GLU A 169 -0.94 -4.73 -12.76
CA GLU A 169 -2.00 -5.72 -13.02
C GLU A 169 -3.23 -5.06 -13.64
N GLN A 170 -3.67 -3.92 -13.09
CA GLN A 170 -4.85 -3.19 -13.56
C GLN A 170 -4.69 -2.66 -14.99
N TYR A 171 -3.46 -2.31 -15.38
CA TYR A 171 -3.12 -1.72 -16.68
C TYR A 171 -1.94 -2.45 -17.34
N GLU A 172 -2.03 -3.76 -17.48
CA GLU A 172 -0.96 -4.63 -17.98
C GLU A 172 -0.35 -4.13 -19.31
N ASN A 173 -1.19 -3.63 -20.20
CA ASN A 173 -0.79 -3.17 -21.53
C ASN A 173 -0.25 -1.72 -21.56
N ARG A 174 -0.22 -1.02 -20.42
CA ARG A 174 0.33 0.33 -20.32
C ARG A 174 1.74 0.31 -19.72
N THR A 175 2.57 1.22 -20.17
CA THR A 175 3.87 1.48 -19.52
C THR A 175 3.63 2.11 -18.15
N LEU A 176 4.01 1.42 -17.08
CA LEU A 176 3.90 1.93 -15.71
C LEU A 176 5.11 2.80 -15.35
N VAL A 177 4.87 4.09 -15.14
CA VAL A 177 5.83 5.04 -14.56
C VAL A 177 5.53 5.16 -13.07
N ALA A 178 6.33 4.54 -12.21
CA ALA A 178 6.16 4.58 -10.76
C ALA A 178 7.18 5.52 -10.12
N CYS A 179 6.69 6.53 -9.41
CA CYS A 179 7.50 7.49 -8.68
C CYS A 179 7.28 7.30 -7.18
N LEU A 180 8.35 7.09 -6.44
CA LEU A 180 8.35 6.96 -4.98
C LEU A 180 9.09 8.12 -4.32
N GLU A 181 8.48 8.80 -3.37
CA GLU A 181 9.18 9.74 -2.50
C GLU A 181 9.62 9.05 -1.20
N LEU A 182 10.94 8.98 -0.97
CA LEU A 182 11.51 8.60 0.32
C LEU A 182 11.45 9.82 1.25
N HIS A 183 10.49 9.82 2.17
CA HIS A 183 10.21 10.99 3.01
C HIS A 183 10.16 10.66 4.51
N THR A 184 9.88 9.43 4.89
CA THR A 184 9.79 9.02 6.30
C THR A 184 11.16 8.81 6.94
N TYR A 185 11.22 8.70 8.27
CA TYR A 185 12.44 8.34 8.97
C TYR A 185 12.97 6.98 8.51
N SER A 186 12.09 5.97 8.43
CA SER A 186 12.46 4.63 7.99
C SER A 186 12.99 4.62 6.56
N SER A 187 12.30 5.27 5.62
CA SER A 187 12.68 5.27 4.21
C SER A 187 13.97 6.03 3.89
N LEU A 188 14.44 6.87 4.79
CA LEU A 188 15.71 7.62 4.68
C LEU A 188 16.83 7.00 5.55
N ASN A 189 16.58 5.89 6.22
CA ASN A 189 17.57 5.17 7.00
C ASN A 189 18.31 4.15 6.11
N ALA A 190 19.63 4.24 6.03
CA ALA A 190 20.45 3.43 5.14
C ALA A 190 20.33 1.92 5.41
N GLU A 191 20.17 1.50 6.66
CA GLU A 191 20.02 0.08 7.02
C GLU A 191 18.67 -0.48 6.63
N PHE A 192 17.61 0.35 6.71
CA PHE A 192 16.24 -0.04 6.35
C PHE A 192 16.00 0.00 4.83
N LEU A 193 16.78 0.75 4.08
CA LEU A 193 16.62 0.86 2.61
C LEU A 193 16.65 -0.48 1.90
N LYS A 194 17.41 -1.46 2.40
CA LYS A 194 17.47 -2.82 1.82
C LYS A 194 16.12 -3.53 1.76
N GLU A 195 15.18 -3.15 2.62
CA GLU A 195 13.82 -3.71 2.63
C GLU A 195 13.01 -3.32 1.37
N TYR A 196 13.48 -2.29 0.59
CA TYR A 196 12.87 -1.90 -0.69
C TYR A 196 13.30 -2.77 -1.88
N ASN A 197 14.13 -3.80 -1.65
CA ASN A 197 14.47 -4.75 -2.70
C ASN A 197 13.21 -5.33 -3.35
N GLY A 198 13.10 -5.20 -4.68
CA GLY A 198 11.94 -5.67 -5.44
C GLY A 198 10.70 -4.76 -5.42
N ALA A 199 10.64 -3.76 -4.53
CA ALA A 199 9.42 -2.97 -4.32
C ALA A 199 8.93 -2.18 -5.55
N LEU A 200 9.80 -1.94 -6.53
CA LEU A 200 9.46 -1.26 -7.79
C LEU A 200 9.63 -2.17 -9.03
N ASP A 201 9.80 -3.48 -8.87
CA ASP A 201 10.11 -4.39 -9.99
C ASP A 201 9.01 -4.44 -11.05
N ALA A 202 7.75 -4.29 -10.65
CA ALA A 202 6.65 -4.26 -11.60
C ALA A 202 6.54 -2.96 -12.42
N ALA A 203 7.30 -1.92 -12.07
CA ALA A 203 7.33 -0.67 -12.82
C ALA A 203 8.23 -0.79 -14.07
N ASP A 204 7.72 -0.36 -15.23
CA ASP A 204 8.53 -0.26 -16.45
C ASP A 204 9.54 0.89 -16.37
N VAL A 205 9.16 1.99 -15.69
CA VAL A 205 10.04 3.12 -15.37
C VAL A 205 9.94 3.39 -13.88
N ALA A 206 11.03 3.18 -13.15
CA ALA A 206 11.10 3.39 -11.71
C ALA A 206 11.86 4.68 -11.38
N VAL A 207 11.22 5.54 -10.60
CA VAL A 207 11.78 6.83 -10.19
C VAL A 207 11.72 6.95 -8.67
N VAL A 208 12.82 7.33 -8.06
CA VAL A 208 12.90 7.65 -6.63
C VAL A 208 13.23 9.13 -6.48
N PHE A 209 12.48 9.81 -5.65
CA PHE A 209 12.76 11.18 -5.22
C PHE A 209 13.02 11.22 -3.71
N TYR A 210 14.03 11.96 -3.28
CA TYR A 210 14.19 12.32 -1.89
C TYR A 210 14.82 13.71 -1.76
N SER A 211 14.50 14.40 -0.66
CA SER A 211 15.07 15.71 -0.36
C SER A 211 16.22 15.58 0.63
N PRO A 212 17.45 16.04 0.30
CA PRO A 212 18.56 16.13 1.26
C PRO A 212 18.20 16.94 2.51
N HIS A 213 17.40 17.98 2.36
CA HIS A 213 16.89 18.76 3.49
C HIS A 213 16.00 17.93 4.44
N ALA A 214 15.23 16.98 3.92
CA ALA A 214 14.45 16.06 4.75
C ALA A 214 15.35 15.11 5.56
N VAL A 215 16.49 14.69 5.02
CA VAL A 215 17.51 13.89 5.71
C VAL A 215 18.11 14.69 6.85
N GLU A 216 18.51 15.95 6.58
CA GLU A 216 19.10 16.87 7.58
C GLU A 216 18.13 17.14 8.76
N ILE A 217 16.86 17.47 8.47
CA ILE A 217 15.84 17.70 9.52
C ILE A 217 15.69 16.47 10.42
N LYS A 218 15.75 15.26 9.86
CA LYS A 218 15.64 14.01 10.61
C LYS A 218 16.92 13.59 11.31
N LYS A 219 18.02 14.33 11.11
CA LYS A 219 19.34 14.06 11.68
C LYS A 219 19.85 12.66 11.32
N LEU A 220 19.58 12.24 10.09
CA LEU A 220 20.07 10.99 9.50
C LEU A 220 21.36 11.25 8.74
N GLU A 221 22.15 10.20 8.54
CA GLU A 221 23.27 10.25 7.60
C GLU A 221 22.76 10.40 6.16
N GLU A 222 23.51 11.13 5.34
CA GLU A 222 23.16 11.32 3.94
C GLU A 222 23.21 10.00 3.20
N VAL A 223 22.15 9.69 2.48
CA VAL A 223 22.05 8.49 1.65
C VAL A 223 22.48 8.84 0.23
N THR A 224 23.44 8.10 -0.28
CA THR A 224 23.95 8.29 -1.66
C THR A 224 23.03 7.63 -2.70
N HIS A 225 23.06 8.12 -3.94
CA HIS A 225 22.37 7.51 -5.07
C HIS A 225 22.73 6.03 -5.24
N GLN A 226 24.02 5.67 -5.04
CA GLN A 226 24.49 4.29 -5.15
C GLN A 226 23.88 3.38 -4.07
N GLN A 227 23.74 3.87 -2.84
CA GLN A 227 23.09 3.13 -1.76
C GLN A 227 21.60 2.87 -2.08
N ILE A 228 20.90 3.87 -2.64
CA ILE A 228 19.51 3.72 -3.05
C ILE A 228 19.40 2.71 -4.20
N ALA A 229 20.19 2.86 -5.27
CA ALA A 229 20.16 1.94 -6.41
C ALA A 229 20.44 0.49 -5.97
N ASN A 230 21.44 0.31 -5.11
CA ASN A 230 21.77 -1.02 -4.55
C ASN A 230 20.63 -1.58 -3.68
N ALA A 231 19.94 -0.75 -2.92
CA ALA A 231 18.84 -1.15 -2.05
C ALA A 231 17.63 -1.67 -2.84
N PHE A 232 17.29 -1.00 -3.94
CA PHE A 232 16.22 -1.43 -4.84
C PHE A 232 16.64 -2.55 -5.81
N GLN A 233 17.96 -2.84 -5.91
CA GLN A 233 18.55 -3.79 -6.87
C GLN A 233 18.11 -3.53 -8.32
N ARG A 234 17.98 -2.25 -8.71
CA ARG A 234 17.63 -1.80 -10.06
C ARG A 234 18.71 -0.89 -10.62
N GLU A 235 19.37 -1.34 -11.70
CA GLU A 235 20.41 -0.55 -12.40
C GLU A 235 19.79 0.62 -13.20
N ASP A 236 18.55 0.50 -13.62
CA ASP A 236 17.79 1.50 -14.39
C ASP A 236 17.01 2.50 -13.51
N LEU A 237 17.22 2.47 -12.19
CA LEU A 237 16.52 3.35 -11.26
C LEU A 237 16.93 4.82 -11.47
N ILE A 238 15.95 5.67 -11.75
CA ILE A 238 16.16 7.11 -11.90
C ILE A 238 16.00 7.78 -10.53
N ILE A 239 17.00 8.56 -10.10
CA ILE A 239 17.00 9.18 -8.77
C ILE A 239 17.10 10.70 -8.88
N TYR A 240 16.20 11.39 -8.21
CA TYR A 240 16.16 12.85 -8.10
C TYR A 240 16.25 13.28 -6.64
N THR A 241 17.03 14.35 -6.40
CA THR A 241 17.14 15.02 -5.10
C THR A 241 16.68 16.49 -5.16
N ASN A 242 16.60 17.05 -6.36
CA ASN A 242 16.11 18.39 -6.59
C ASN A 242 14.65 18.31 -7.08
N PRO A 243 13.69 19.01 -6.43
CA PRO A 243 12.29 18.94 -6.79
C PRO A 243 12.00 19.54 -8.18
N ASP A 244 12.76 20.53 -8.63
CA ASP A 244 12.53 21.13 -9.95
C ASP A 244 12.98 20.17 -11.06
N ASN A 245 14.13 19.50 -10.91
CA ASN A 245 14.58 18.48 -11.86
C ASN A 245 13.58 17.29 -11.93
N PHE A 246 12.99 16.89 -10.81
CA PHE A 246 11.95 15.87 -10.80
C PHE A 246 10.69 16.33 -11.52
N LYS A 247 10.26 17.59 -11.30
CA LYS A 247 9.13 18.19 -12.02
C LYS A 247 9.43 18.29 -13.52
N ASP A 248 10.61 18.76 -13.91
CA ASP A 248 11.02 18.84 -15.32
C ASP A 248 10.98 17.48 -15.99
N PHE A 249 11.50 16.44 -15.34
CA PHE A 249 11.37 15.06 -15.81
C PHE A 249 9.90 14.69 -16.02
N LEU A 250 9.06 14.86 -15.00
CA LEU A 250 7.66 14.45 -15.03
C LEU A 250 6.88 15.19 -16.13
N PHE A 251 7.06 16.52 -16.24
CA PHE A 251 6.34 17.36 -17.22
C PHE A 251 6.88 17.27 -18.65
N SER A 252 8.10 16.73 -18.85
CA SER A 252 8.66 16.46 -20.18
C SER A 252 8.20 15.14 -20.78
N GLN A 253 7.57 14.23 -19.98
CA GLN A 253 7.12 12.93 -20.45
C GLN A 253 5.87 13.04 -21.33
N ASN A 254 5.81 12.20 -22.36
CA ASN A 254 4.55 11.85 -23.00
C ASN A 254 3.89 10.70 -22.21
N PHE A 255 2.66 10.91 -21.74
CA PHE A 255 1.92 9.88 -21.00
C PHE A 255 0.92 9.11 -21.86
N ASP A 256 0.93 9.24 -23.17
CA ASP A 256 0.10 8.38 -24.03
C ASP A 256 0.47 6.89 -23.83
N GLU A 257 -0.53 6.04 -23.70
CA GLU A 257 -0.41 4.60 -23.35
C GLU A 257 0.36 4.32 -22.05
N LYS A 258 0.30 5.23 -21.07
CA LYS A 258 1.01 5.08 -19.79
C LYS A 258 0.07 5.17 -18.59
N ALA A 259 0.50 4.50 -17.52
CA ALA A 259 -0.03 4.69 -16.17
C ALA A 259 1.02 5.40 -15.31
N LEU A 260 0.65 6.50 -14.66
CA LEU A 260 1.49 7.22 -13.71
C LEU A 260 1.06 6.88 -12.29
N LEU A 261 2.00 6.42 -11.48
CA LEU A 261 1.79 6.16 -10.06
C LEU A 261 2.70 7.04 -9.21
N LEU A 262 2.11 7.88 -8.38
CA LEU A 262 2.83 8.79 -7.46
C LEU A 262 2.63 8.31 -6.02
N MET A 263 3.67 7.76 -5.40
CA MET A 263 3.66 7.19 -4.05
C MET A 263 4.43 8.07 -3.08
N SER A 264 3.75 8.64 -2.09
CA SER A 264 4.40 9.55 -1.13
C SER A 264 3.59 9.73 0.15
N SER A 265 4.28 9.79 1.29
CA SER A 265 3.76 10.35 2.55
C SER A 265 3.99 11.88 2.65
N GLY A 266 4.72 12.47 1.70
CA GLY A 266 4.99 13.89 1.56
C GLY A 266 4.26 14.52 0.36
N ASN A 267 4.97 15.37 -0.40
CA ASN A 267 4.43 16.09 -1.55
C ASN A 267 5.45 16.36 -2.68
N TYR A 268 6.52 15.57 -2.77
CA TYR A 268 7.57 15.70 -3.78
C TYR A 268 8.20 17.12 -3.84
N GLY A 269 8.40 17.75 -2.69
CA GLY A 269 8.93 19.10 -2.64
C GLY A 269 7.98 20.16 -3.22
N GLY A 270 6.66 19.94 -3.09
CA GLY A 270 5.64 20.88 -3.58
C GLY A 270 5.19 20.62 -5.01
N LEU A 271 4.99 19.35 -5.39
CA LEU A 271 4.39 19.00 -6.68
C LEU A 271 2.93 19.45 -6.73
N ASP A 272 2.58 20.20 -7.78
CA ASP A 272 1.20 20.61 -8.06
C ASP A 272 0.44 19.47 -8.76
N PHE A 273 -0.45 18.81 -8.04
CA PHE A 273 -1.28 17.72 -8.58
C PHE A 273 -2.32 18.20 -9.61
N GLU A 274 -2.74 19.48 -9.57
CA GLU A 274 -3.61 20.04 -10.61
C GLU A 274 -2.84 20.22 -11.94
N ALA A 275 -1.55 20.50 -11.86
CA ALA A 275 -0.71 20.48 -13.06
C ALA A 275 -0.49 19.05 -13.58
N VAL A 276 -0.33 18.06 -12.70
CA VAL A 276 -0.20 16.64 -13.10
C VAL A 276 -1.44 16.14 -13.84
N LYS A 277 -2.65 16.54 -13.45
CA LYS A 277 -3.89 16.20 -14.18
C LYS A 277 -3.83 16.58 -15.66
N LYS A 278 -3.14 17.67 -16.00
CA LYS A 278 -3.05 18.16 -17.39
C LYS A 278 -2.10 17.33 -18.26
N LEU A 279 -1.30 16.45 -17.67
CA LEU A 279 -0.43 15.52 -18.41
C LEU A 279 -1.23 14.35 -19.00
N ILE A 280 -2.36 14.01 -18.39
CA ILE A 280 -3.23 12.91 -18.77
C ILE A 280 -4.30 13.46 -19.73
N ARG A 281 -4.13 13.17 -21.03
CA ARG A 281 -4.96 13.73 -22.11
C ARG A 281 -5.52 12.64 -23.02
#